data_bff03018cdb2c2c19103d0ce6ae2bf53
#
_entry.id   bff03018cdb2c2c19103d0ce6ae2bf53
#
_cell.length_a   1.000
_cell.length_b   1.000
_cell.length_c   1.000
_cell.angle_alpha   90.00
_cell.angle_beta   90.00
_cell.angle_gamma   90.00
#
_symmetry.space_group_name_H-M   'P 1'
#
loop_
_entity.id
_entity.type
_entity.pdbx_description
1 polymer ?
#
loop_
_entity_poly.entity_id
_entity_poly.type
_entity_poly.pdbx_seq_one_letter_code
_entity_poly.pdbx_strand_id
1 'polypeptide(L)'
;PALNDKGAVLQLWDAAGGTIEEVAYEAATSGVSWERGTSGWHLSTDPRGGTPGAVNSSPDKEEDPPVDPDRPDVPDNPDDPNIPGVTEPIQPGEIIINELLPDPYVGGSEYIELYNRSEHSLSLSALSVAIRKSDGTLSTRYPLTSVLHNLKAKSYLLLTKNLEGVTSFYDIADPSALCGLAKLPILANTSSTLVLFRTADEIIIDEVAYSSKWHAHSVKNKKGVALERIDPDAATQDAANWTSASETVGYGTPGYQNSQYKDASSGDATGIE
;
A
#
# COMPACT_ATOMS: atom_id res chain seq x y z
N PRO A 1 19.74 11.70 -15.34
CA PRO A 1 19.85 12.81 -16.30
C PRO A 1 18.64 13.72 -16.19
N ALA A 2 18.81 15.03 -16.38
CA ALA A 2 17.67 15.95 -16.48
C ALA A 2 17.06 15.84 -17.88
N LEU A 3 15.73 15.92 -17.96
CA LEU A 3 15.02 16.01 -19.24
C LEU A 3 15.25 17.39 -19.87
N ASN A 4 15.36 17.43 -21.19
CA ASN A 4 15.60 18.68 -21.92
C ASN A 4 14.26 19.34 -22.27
N ASP A 5 14.04 20.57 -21.82
CA ASP A 5 12.79 21.31 -22.05
C ASP A 5 12.52 21.60 -23.55
N LYS A 6 13.53 21.47 -24.41
CA LYS A 6 13.42 21.71 -25.87
C LYS A 6 13.16 20.45 -26.67
N GLY A 7 12.96 19.31 -25.99
CA GLY A 7 12.80 18.02 -26.63
C GLY A 7 14.09 17.19 -26.64
N ALA A 8 13.93 15.88 -26.67
CA ALA A 8 15.01 14.90 -26.77
C ALA A 8 14.47 13.53 -27.19
N VAL A 9 15.40 12.59 -27.39
CA VAL A 9 15.09 11.17 -27.51
C VAL A 9 15.44 10.49 -26.17
N LEU A 10 14.49 9.79 -25.59
CA LEU A 10 14.67 8.94 -24.43
C LEU A 10 14.78 7.49 -24.87
N GLN A 11 15.72 6.76 -24.31
CA GLN A 11 15.90 5.34 -24.57
C GLN A 11 15.89 4.58 -23.26
N LEU A 12 15.11 3.53 -23.20
CA LEU A 12 15.12 2.53 -22.12
C LEU A 12 15.89 1.31 -22.62
N TRP A 13 16.89 0.89 -21.89
CA TRP A 13 17.71 -0.28 -22.21
C TRP A 13 17.58 -1.36 -21.15
N ASP A 14 17.71 -2.61 -21.58
CA ASP A 14 17.88 -3.73 -20.66
C ASP A 14 19.31 -3.76 -20.06
N ALA A 15 19.53 -4.66 -19.09
CA ALA A 15 20.81 -4.82 -18.44
C ALA A 15 21.94 -5.32 -19.38
N ALA A 16 21.59 -5.89 -20.54
CA ALA A 16 22.53 -6.36 -21.56
C ALA A 16 22.85 -5.29 -22.62
N GLY A 17 22.22 -4.10 -22.53
CA GLY A 17 22.41 -2.99 -23.45
C GLY A 17 21.50 -3.04 -24.68
N GLY A 18 20.47 -3.91 -24.68
CA GLY A 18 19.42 -3.94 -25.68
C GLY A 18 18.39 -2.83 -25.47
N THR A 19 17.99 -2.13 -26.53
CA THR A 19 16.96 -1.08 -26.44
C THR A 19 15.58 -1.75 -26.23
N ILE A 20 14.93 -1.44 -25.12
CA ILE A 20 13.58 -1.90 -24.80
C ILE A 20 12.56 -0.95 -25.44
N GLU A 21 12.75 0.37 -25.30
CA GLU A 21 11.87 1.38 -25.86
C GLU A 21 12.65 2.64 -26.19
N GLU A 22 12.21 3.36 -27.25
CA GLU A 22 12.72 4.67 -27.62
C GLU A 22 11.54 5.62 -27.82
N VAL A 23 11.62 6.81 -27.23
CA VAL A 23 10.61 7.86 -27.34
C VAL A 23 11.27 9.18 -27.65
N ALA A 24 10.91 9.76 -28.79
CA ALA A 24 11.21 11.14 -29.10
C ALA A 24 10.08 12.06 -28.60
N TYR A 25 10.43 13.08 -27.84
CA TYR A 25 9.50 14.11 -27.40
C TYR A 25 9.97 15.49 -27.82
N GLU A 26 9.03 16.39 -28.10
CA GLU A 26 9.27 17.76 -28.46
C GLU A 26 9.22 18.69 -27.25
N ALA A 27 9.44 19.99 -27.43
CA ALA A 27 9.30 20.97 -26.37
C ALA A 27 7.89 20.95 -25.78
N ALA A 28 7.79 20.85 -24.47
CA ALA A 28 6.51 20.93 -23.75
C ALA A 28 6.25 22.38 -23.28
N THR A 29 4.97 22.73 -23.15
CA THR A 29 4.58 23.94 -22.42
C THR A 29 4.95 23.78 -20.94
N SER A 30 5.45 24.84 -20.32
CA SER A 30 5.84 24.81 -18.91
C SER A 30 4.70 24.30 -18.02
N GLY A 31 4.95 23.29 -17.22
CA GLY A 31 3.96 22.66 -16.34
C GLY A 31 3.03 21.65 -17.03
N VAL A 32 3.28 21.30 -18.30
CA VAL A 32 2.46 20.30 -19.02
C VAL A 32 3.32 19.10 -19.38
N SER A 33 2.86 17.90 -19.06
CA SER A 33 3.53 16.63 -19.34
C SER A 33 3.20 16.11 -20.74
N TRP A 34 4.11 15.30 -21.30
CA TRP A 34 3.82 14.42 -22.41
C TRP A 34 3.19 13.12 -21.88
N GLU A 35 2.08 12.71 -22.50
CA GLU A 35 1.32 11.52 -22.12
C GLU A 35 1.13 10.59 -23.32
N ARG A 36 1.08 9.28 -23.07
CA ARG A 36 0.85 8.28 -24.11
C ARG A 36 -0.65 7.97 -24.20
N GLY A 37 -1.27 8.31 -25.33
CA GLY A 37 -2.64 7.94 -25.68
C GLY A 37 -2.69 6.73 -26.63
N THR A 38 -3.88 6.42 -27.13
CA THR A 38 -4.10 5.33 -28.10
C THR A 38 -3.52 5.64 -29.47
N SER A 39 -3.48 6.91 -29.88
CA SER A 39 -2.93 7.40 -31.14
C SER A 39 -1.46 7.84 -31.06
N GLY A 40 -0.80 7.73 -29.91
CA GLY A 40 0.60 8.10 -29.71
C GLY A 40 0.82 9.05 -28.54
N TRP A 41 1.95 9.80 -28.57
CA TRP A 41 2.30 10.76 -27.54
C TRP A 41 1.67 12.12 -27.82
N HIS A 42 1.11 12.76 -26.79
CA HIS A 42 0.50 14.08 -26.86
C HIS A 42 0.76 14.86 -25.57
N LEU A 43 0.57 16.18 -25.59
CA LEU A 43 0.59 16.98 -24.36
C LEU A 43 -0.65 16.67 -23.52
N SER A 44 -0.47 16.63 -22.21
CA SER A 44 -1.58 16.42 -21.26
C SER A 44 -2.71 17.44 -21.47
N THR A 45 -3.93 16.95 -21.49
CA THR A 45 -5.14 17.78 -21.48
C THR A 45 -5.73 17.96 -20.08
N ASP A 46 -5.10 17.36 -19.05
CA ASP A 46 -5.50 17.56 -17.66
C ASP A 46 -5.28 19.02 -17.23
N PRO A 47 -6.25 19.68 -16.59
CA PRO A 47 -6.13 21.09 -16.15
C PRO A 47 -4.97 21.34 -15.19
N ARG A 48 -4.44 20.31 -14.55
CA ARG A 48 -3.25 20.38 -13.66
C ARG A 48 -1.93 20.26 -14.42
N GLY A 49 -1.99 20.04 -15.73
CA GLY A 49 -0.84 19.90 -16.61
C GLY A 49 -0.25 18.50 -16.70
N GLY A 50 -0.85 17.51 -16.04
CA GLY A 50 -0.40 16.12 -16.10
C GLY A 50 -1.18 15.21 -15.19
N THR A 51 -1.01 13.90 -15.37
CA THR A 51 -1.75 12.83 -14.67
C THR A 51 -0.79 11.87 -13.94
N PRO A 52 0.15 12.35 -13.07
CA PRO A 52 1.10 11.48 -12.42
C PRO A 52 0.40 10.46 -11.52
N GLY A 53 0.64 9.16 -11.78
CA GLY A 53 0.02 8.07 -11.03
C GLY A 53 -1.44 7.78 -11.36
N ALA A 54 -2.00 8.42 -12.39
CA ALA A 54 -3.36 8.19 -12.88
C ALA A 54 -3.35 7.82 -14.37
N VAL A 55 -4.51 7.46 -14.90
CA VAL A 55 -4.68 7.23 -16.34
C VAL A 55 -4.42 8.53 -17.09
N ASN A 56 -3.63 8.45 -18.17
CA ASN A 56 -3.29 9.61 -19.00
C ASN A 56 -4.54 10.29 -19.56
N SER A 57 -4.51 11.61 -19.62
CA SER A 57 -5.57 12.36 -20.28
C SER A 57 -5.51 12.08 -21.79
N SER A 58 -6.63 11.68 -22.39
CA SER A 58 -6.70 11.43 -23.83
C SER A 58 -7.42 12.56 -24.53
N PRO A 59 -6.84 13.12 -25.62
CA PRO A 59 -7.60 14.00 -26.50
C PRO A 59 -8.68 13.24 -27.28
N ASP A 60 -8.53 11.91 -27.40
CA ASP A 60 -9.45 11.02 -28.10
C ASP A 60 -10.53 10.49 -27.13
N LYS A 61 -11.18 11.35 -26.35
CA LYS A 61 -12.48 10.98 -25.82
C LYS A 61 -13.38 10.73 -27.02
N GLU A 62 -13.75 9.47 -27.25
CA GLU A 62 -14.94 9.20 -28.06
C GLU A 62 -16.03 10.10 -27.50
N GLU A 63 -16.58 10.99 -28.37
CA GLU A 63 -17.81 11.69 -28.02
C GLU A 63 -18.82 10.61 -27.66
N ASP A 64 -19.37 10.69 -26.44
CA ASP A 64 -20.48 9.83 -26.07
C ASP A 64 -21.47 9.79 -27.23
N PRO A 65 -21.94 8.61 -27.65
CA PRO A 65 -22.94 8.52 -28.71
C PRO A 65 -24.10 9.45 -28.33
N PRO A 66 -24.66 10.20 -29.30
CA PRO A 66 -25.68 11.20 -29.02
C PRO A 66 -26.77 10.60 -28.14
N VAL A 67 -27.04 11.28 -27.03
CA VAL A 67 -28.04 10.85 -26.03
C VAL A 67 -29.36 10.65 -26.77
N ASP A 68 -29.86 9.42 -26.81
CA ASP A 68 -31.16 9.08 -27.34
C ASP A 68 -32.24 9.76 -26.46
N PRO A 69 -32.98 10.76 -26.96
CA PRO A 69 -33.93 11.50 -26.14
C PRO A 69 -35.13 10.67 -25.70
N ASP A 70 -35.28 9.44 -26.19
CA ASP A 70 -36.37 8.51 -25.84
C ASP A 70 -35.94 7.40 -24.87
N ARG A 71 -34.67 7.44 -24.37
CA ARG A 71 -34.24 6.51 -23.35
C ARG A 71 -34.79 6.98 -22.01
N PRO A 72 -35.61 6.18 -21.29
CA PRO A 72 -36.10 6.57 -19.98
C PRO A 72 -34.89 6.74 -19.04
N ASP A 73 -34.91 7.86 -18.28
CA ASP A 73 -33.92 8.14 -17.24
C ASP A 73 -33.77 6.91 -16.32
N VAL A 74 -32.74 6.13 -16.57
CA VAL A 74 -32.28 5.15 -15.59
C VAL A 74 -31.58 5.98 -14.52
N PRO A 75 -32.04 5.97 -13.26
CA PRO A 75 -31.35 6.68 -12.19
C PRO A 75 -29.89 6.23 -12.18
N ASP A 76 -28.96 7.19 -12.11
CA ASP A 76 -27.53 6.92 -11.92
C ASP A 76 -27.40 5.87 -10.85
N ASN A 77 -26.92 4.69 -11.25
CA ASN A 77 -26.61 3.64 -10.29
C ASN A 77 -25.39 4.08 -9.48
N PRO A 78 -25.53 4.44 -8.21
CA PRO A 78 -24.41 4.88 -7.40
C PRO A 78 -23.32 3.79 -7.22
N ASP A 79 -23.63 2.55 -7.65
CA ASP A 79 -22.74 1.39 -7.55
C ASP A 79 -22.06 1.03 -8.89
N ASP A 80 -22.06 1.93 -9.92
CA ASP A 80 -21.32 1.69 -11.16
C ASP A 80 -19.81 1.89 -10.91
N PRO A 81 -19.00 0.80 -10.94
CA PRO A 81 -17.56 0.89 -10.71
C PRO A 81 -16.80 1.64 -11.82
N ASN A 82 -17.51 2.11 -12.87
CA ASN A 82 -16.93 2.79 -14.02
C ASN A 82 -17.12 4.32 -14.03
N ILE A 83 -17.63 4.93 -12.95
CA ILE A 83 -17.68 6.40 -12.87
C ILE A 83 -16.27 6.92 -12.58
N PRO A 84 -15.56 7.58 -13.53
CA PRO A 84 -14.27 8.17 -13.27
C PRO A 84 -14.43 9.38 -12.36
N GLY A 85 -13.99 9.27 -11.10
CA GLY A 85 -13.76 10.45 -10.27
C GLY A 85 -14.27 10.46 -8.85
N VAL A 86 -14.99 9.46 -8.38
CA VAL A 86 -15.29 9.33 -6.94
C VAL A 86 -14.71 8.02 -6.45
N THR A 87 -13.44 8.04 -6.07
CA THR A 87 -12.92 6.97 -5.22
C THR A 87 -13.57 7.14 -3.85
N GLU A 88 -14.48 6.23 -3.50
CA GLU A 88 -15.00 6.17 -2.14
C GLU A 88 -13.85 6.22 -1.14
N PRO A 89 -13.98 7.02 -0.08
CA PRO A 89 -12.92 7.13 0.91
C PRO A 89 -12.74 5.77 1.61
N ILE A 90 -11.49 5.35 1.80
CA ILE A 90 -11.15 4.10 2.50
C ILE A 90 -11.89 4.02 3.83
N GLN A 91 -12.63 2.94 4.06
CA GLN A 91 -13.42 2.72 5.25
C GLN A 91 -12.62 2.03 6.35
N PRO A 92 -13.00 2.21 7.64
CA PRO A 92 -12.40 1.48 8.75
C PRO A 92 -12.39 -0.03 8.50
N GLY A 93 -11.22 -0.65 8.64
CA GLY A 93 -11.03 -2.09 8.47
C GLY A 93 -10.84 -2.58 7.03
N GLU A 94 -10.90 -1.73 5.99
CA GLU A 94 -10.56 -2.14 4.63
C GLU A 94 -9.04 -2.36 4.46
N ILE A 95 -8.24 -1.50 5.07
CA ILE A 95 -6.80 -1.70 5.21
C ILE A 95 -6.50 -1.96 6.68
N ILE A 96 -5.81 -3.04 6.96
CA ILE A 96 -5.43 -3.43 8.31
C ILE A 96 -3.91 -3.49 8.47
N ILE A 97 -3.45 -3.26 9.70
CA ILE A 97 -2.07 -3.51 10.12
C ILE A 97 -1.93 -5.02 10.28
N ASN A 98 -1.07 -5.64 9.49
CA ASN A 98 -0.97 -7.10 9.36
C ASN A 98 0.25 -7.70 10.05
N GLU A 99 1.42 -7.05 9.92
CA GLU A 99 2.67 -7.50 10.52
C GLU A 99 3.50 -6.31 10.99
N LEU A 100 4.22 -6.46 12.09
CA LEU A 100 5.08 -5.43 12.69
C LEU A 100 6.43 -6.00 13.08
N LEU A 101 7.51 -5.31 12.74
CA LEU A 101 8.86 -5.58 13.26
C LEU A 101 9.40 -4.38 14.03
N PRO A 102 9.14 -4.29 15.35
CA PRO A 102 9.64 -3.19 16.18
C PRO A 102 11.11 -3.30 16.58
N ASP A 103 11.64 -4.52 16.71
CA ASP A 103 13.02 -4.77 17.18
C ASP A 103 13.82 -5.56 16.12
N PRO A 104 14.28 -4.91 15.03
CA PRO A 104 15.00 -5.58 13.97
C PRO A 104 16.38 -6.07 14.40
N TYR A 105 16.99 -6.97 13.63
CA TYR A 105 18.41 -7.33 13.78
C TYR A 105 19.31 -6.10 13.67
N VAL A 106 20.54 -6.23 14.17
CA VAL A 106 21.56 -5.18 13.98
C VAL A 106 21.84 -5.05 12.47
N GLY A 107 21.69 -3.84 11.94
CA GLY A 107 21.77 -3.59 10.50
C GLY A 107 20.43 -3.76 9.75
N GLY A 108 19.41 -4.31 10.42
CA GLY A 108 18.06 -4.40 9.90
C GLY A 108 17.25 -3.11 9.99
N SER A 109 16.01 -3.14 9.57
CA SER A 109 15.08 -2.01 9.63
C SER A 109 13.73 -2.42 10.22
N GLU A 110 13.15 -1.54 11.03
CA GLU A 110 11.75 -1.64 11.43
C GLU A 110 10.86 -1.65 10.19
N TYR A 111 9.73 -2.34 10.26
CA TYR A 111 8.70 -2.28 9.23
C TYR A 111 7.28 -2.37 9.80
N ILE A 112 6.35 -1.88 8.99
CA ILE A 112 4.91 -1.98 9.16
C ILE A 112 4.39 -2.63 7.89
N GLU A 113 3.65 -3.72 7.99
CA GLU A 113 2.96 -4.30 6.86
C GLU A 113 1.47 -4.01 6.94
N LEU A 114 0.91 -3.62 5.82
CA LEU A 114 -0.50 -3.38 5.60
C LEU A 114 -1.08 -4.47 4.71
N TYR A 115 -2.32 -4.87 4.98
CA TYR A 115 -3.08 -5.79 4.16
C TYR A 115 -4.39 -5.14 3.70
N ASN A 116 -4.65 -5.18 2.40
CA ASN A 116 -5.94 -4.78 1.85
C ASN A 116 -6.94 -5.93 1.96
N ARG A 117 -7.84 -5.82 2.92
CA ARG A 117 -8.86 -6.83 3.18
C ARG A 117 -10.08 -6.71 2.25
N SER A 118 -10.21 -5.60 1.52
CA SER A 118 -11.32 -5.35 0.60
C SER A 118 -11.23 -6.14 -0.69
N GLU A 119 -12.29 -6.10 -1.50
CA GLU A 119 -12.37 -6.76 -2.80
C GLU A 119 -11.92 -5.85 -3.96
N HIS A 120 -11.42 -4.65 -3.67
CA HIS A 120 -11.01 -3.67 -4.67
C HIS A 120 -9.66 -3.04 -4.36
N SER A 121 -9.05 -2.41 -5.35
CA SER A 121 -7.76 -1.71 -5.17
C SER A 121 -7.96 -0.38 -4.45
N LEU A 122 -7.08 -0.07 -3.47
CA LEU A 122 -7.15 1.12 -2.64
C LEU A 122 -5.88 1.97 -2.75
N SER A 123 -6.02 3.30 -2.82
CA SER A 123 -4.89 4.22 -2.83
C SER A 123 -4.46 4.60 -1.42
N LEU A 124 -3.29 4.14 -1.00
CA LEU A 124 -2.75 4.45 0.32
C LEU A 124 -2.32 5.91 0.48
N SER A 125 -2.23 6.69 -0.62
CA SER A 125 -1.83 8.10 -0.57
C SER A 125 -2.78 8.99 0.24
N ALA A 126 -4.03 8.54 0.44
CA ALA A 126 -5.02 9.21 1.29
C ALA A 126 -4.83 8.92 2.79
N LEU A 127 -3.90 8.04 3.15
CA LEU A 127 -3.67 7.59 4.53
C LEU A 127 -2.42 8.21 5.15
N SER A 128 -2.39 8.19 6.46
CA SER A 128 -1.23 8.52 7.30
C SER A 128 -1.06 7.50 8.40
N VAL A 129 0.17 7.36 8.90
CA VAL A 129 0.48 6.59 10.11
C VAL A 129 1.02 7.51 11.20
N ALA A 130 0.72 7.20 12.46
CA ALA A 130 1.22 7.89 13.64
C ALA A 130 1.29 6.96 14.85
N ILE A 131 1.93 7.40 15.91
CA ILE A 131 1.86 6.76 17.22
C ILE A 131 0.86 7.51 18.08
N ARG A 132 -0.05 6.81 18.74
CA ARG A 132 -0.91 7.38 19.78
C ARG A 132 -0.11 7.48 21.08
N LYS A 133 -0.06 8.67 21.64
CA LYS A 133 0.60 8.94 22.90
C LYS A 133 -0.28 8.53 24.10
N SER A 134 0.31 8.48 25.27
CA SER A 134 -0.40 8.15 26.52
C SER A 134 -1.52 9.14 26.89
N ASP A 135 -1.44 10.37 26.40
CA ASP A 135 -2.49 11.38 26.57
C ASP A 135 -3.64 11.26 25.54
N GLY A 136 -3.60 10.23 24.68
CA GLY A 136 -4.57 9.95 23.62
C GLY A 136 -4.34 10.73 22.32
N THR A 137 -3.43 11.71 22.30
CA THR A 137 -3.12 12.48 21.08
C THR A 137 -2.23 11.69 20.12
N LEU A 138 -2.26 12.06 18.83
CA LEU A 138 -1.35 11.49 17.85
C LEU A 138 0.01 12.21 17.88
N SER A 139 1.07 11.43 17.64
CA SER A 139 2.43 11.95 17.41
C SER A 139 2.52 12.70 16.08
N THR A 140 3.75 12.95 15.59
CA THR A 140 3.97 13.37 14.20
C THR A 140 3.22 12.42 13.25
N ARG A 141 2.46 13.01 12.32
CA ARG A 141 1.74 12.29 11.28
C ARG A 141 2.69 12.06 10.10
N TYR A 142 2.70 10.84 9.58
CA TYR A 142 3.52 10.45 8.44
C TYR A 142 2.60 10.06 7.28
N PRO A 143 2.33 11.00 6.34
CA PRO A 143 1.49 10.71 5.18
C PRO A 143 2.12 9.66 4.27
N LEU A 144 1.30 8.77 3.73
CA LEU A 144 1.71 7.73 2.78
C LEU A 144 1.64 8.22 1.32
N THR A 145 1.73 9.52 1.09
CA THR A 145 1.63 10.15 -0.25
C THR A 145 2.73 9.70 -1.22
N SER A 146 3.85 9.16 -0.71
CA SER A 146 4.92 8.60 -1.55
C SER A 146 4.63 7.16 -2.01
N VAL A 147 3.55 6.53 -1.53
CA VAL A 147 3.09 5.23 -2.04
C VAL A 147 2.28 5.49 -3.31
N LEU A 148 2.95 5.38 -4.45
CA LEU A 148 2.40 5.84 -5.75
C LEU A 148 1.51 4.81 -6.45
N HIS A 149 1.51 3.55 -6.00
CA HIS A 149 0.68 2.49 -6.58
C HIS A 149 -0.47 2.12 -5.65
N ASN A 150 -1.58 1.71 -6.23
CA ASN A 150 -2.70 1.21 -5.45
C ASN A 150 -2.38 -0.17 -4.88
N LEU A 151 -2.75 -0.40 -3.63
CA LEU A 151 -2.72 -1.72 -3.01
C LEU A 151 -3.90 -2.54 -3.52
N LYS A 152 -3.61 -3.58 -4.29
CA LYS A 152 -4.64 -4.45 -4.90
C LYS A 152 -5.48 -5.14 -3.82
N ALA A 153 -6.68 -5.59 -4.20
CA ALA A 153 -7.51 -6.44 -3.35
C ALA A 153 -6.72 -7.65 -2.83
N LYS A 154 -6.90 -7.99 -1.55
CA LYS A 154 -6.29 -9.15 -0.88
C LYS A 154 -4.77 -9.23 -1.02
N SER A 155 -4.08 -8.08 -1.11
CA SER A 155 -2.62 -8.04 -1.21
C SER A 155 -1.99 -7.27 -0.04
N TYR A 156 -0.68 -7.45 0.09
CA TYR A 156 0.14 -6.93 1.18
C TYR A 156 1.03 -5.79 0.68
N LEU A 157 1.39 -4.86 1.56
CA LEU A 157 2.41 -3.85 1.32
C LEU A 157 3.19 -3.58 2.60
N LEU A 158 4.47 -3.84 2.55
CA LEU A 158 5.40 -3.53 3.62
C LEU A 158 5.97 -2.11 3.46
N LEU A 159 5.93 -1.34 4.53
CA LEU A 159 6.48 0.00 4.65
C LEU A 159 7.71 -0.02 5.55
N THR A 160 8.85 0.46 5.07
CA THR A 160 10.10 0.54 5.83
C THR A 160 10.90 1.79 5.48
N LYS A 161 11.81 2.22 6.35
CA LYS A 161 12.76 3.31 6.04
C LYS A 161 13.99 2.83 5.29
N ASN A 162 14.29 1.54 5.33
CA ASN A 162 15.44 0.96 4.66
C ASN A 162 15.10 -0.42 4.10
N LEU A 163 14.92 -0.49 2.77
CA LEU A 163 14.60 -1.75 2.08
C LEU A 163 15.71 -2.79 2.24
N GLU A 164 16.98 -2.40 2.11
CA GLU A 164 18.12 -3.30 2.28
C GLU A 164 18.15 -3.92 3.69
N GLY A 165 17.80 -3.12 4.71
CA GLY A 165 17.69 -3.59 6.09
C GLY A 165 16.56 -4.58 6.33
N VAL A 166 15.63 -4.77 5.38
CA VAL A 166 14.63 -5.84 5.39
C VAL A 166 15.08 -7.00 4.49
N THR A 167 15.42 -6.72 3.24
CA THR A 167 15.74 -7.75 2.24
C THR A 167 17.01 -8.55 2.55
N SER A 168 17.91 -8.04 3.42
CA SER A 168 19.10 -8.75 3.87
C SER A 168 18.83 -9.81 4.95
N PHE A 169 17.64 -9.80 5.57
CA PHE A 169 17.32 -10.65 6.72
C PHE A 169 16.11 -11.54 6.51
N TYR A 170 15.25 -11.22 5.55
CA TYR A 170 13.98 -11.93 5.32
C TYR A 170 13.85 -12.32 3.85
N ASP A 171 13.18 -13.44 3.60
CA ASP A 171 12.83 -13.87 2.25
C ASP A 171 11.74 -12.96 1.68
N ILE A 172 11.92 -12.50 0.45
CA ILE A 172 11.00 -11.61 -0.25
C ILE A 172 10.38 -12.35 -1.42
N ALA A 173 9.10 -12.65 -1.33
CA ALA A 173 8.38 -13.33 -2.42
C ALA A 173 8.09 -12.40 -3.60
N ASP A 174 7.70 -11.14 -3.31
CA ASP A 174 7.39 -10.12 -4.31
C ASP A 174 8.03 -8.78 -3.91
N PRO A 175 9.11 -8.35 -4.57
CA PRO A 175 9.72 -7.05 -4.31
C PRO A 175 8.79 -5.85 -4.53
N SER A 176 7.72 -5.99 -5.35
CA SER A 176 6.74 -4.92 -5.56
C SER A 176 5.82 -4.69 -4.36
N ALA A 177 5.77 -5.66 -3.43
CA ALA A 177 5.06 -5.55 -2.16
C ALA A 177 5.85 -4.79 -1.07
N LEU A 178 7.02 -4.23 -1.40
CA LEU A 178 7.86 -3.45 -0.48
C LEU A 178 7.92 -1.99 -0.91
N CYS A 179 7.73 -1.08 0.05
CA CYS A 179 7.82 0.35 -0.17
C CYS A 179 8.79 1.01 0.82
N GLY A 180 9.86 1.60 0.28
CA GLY A 180 10.81 2.42 1.05
C GLY A 180 10.28 3.84 1.23
N LEU A 181 10.15 4.29 2.47
CA LEU A 181 9.68 5.63 2.82
C LEU A 181 10.75 6.40 3.60
N ALA A 182 10.98 7.66 3.23
CA ALA A 182 11.97 8.50 3.90
C ALA A 182 11.66 8.75 5.38
N LYS A 183 10.37 8.66 5.76
CA LYS A 183 9.91 8.92 7.13
C LYS A 183 8.79 7.96 7.51
N LEU A 184 8.94 7.32 8.65
CA LEU A 184 7.93 6.51 9.34
C LEU A 184 8.05 6.74 10.85
N PRO A 185 7.01 6.47 11.64
CA PRO A 185 7.14 6.48 13.09
C PRO A 185 8.18 5.45 13.54
N ILE A 186 8.82 5.72 14.67
CA ILE A 186 9.67 4.73 15.36
C ILE A 186 8.74 3.81 16.15
N LEU A 187 8.92 2.52 15.97
CA LEU A 187 8.21 1.50 16.72
C LEU A 187 8.98 1.18 18.01
N ALA A 188 8.36 1.38 19.17
CA ALA A 188 9.03 1.01 20.43
C ALA A 188 9.14 -0.51 20.56
N ASN A 189 10.33 -1.03 20.89
CA ASN A 189 10.59 -2.48 20.95
C ASN A 189 9.71 -3.23 21.98
N THR A 190 9.18 -2.54 22.99
CA THR A 190 8.39 -3.16 24.05
C THR A 190 6.89 -3.07 23.84
N SER A 191 6.40 -1.87 23.54
CA SER A 191 4.98 -1.62 23.25
C SER A 191 4.78 -0.21 22.73
N SER A 192 3.81 -0.05 21.83
CA SER A 192 3.34 1.24 21.33
C SER A 192 1.95 1.07 20.71
N THR A 193 1.28 2.17 20.43
CA THR A 193 0.01 2.15 19.71
C THR A 193 0.21 2.77 18.35
N LEU A 194 0.26 1.95 17.31
CA LEU A 194 0.33 2.37 15.91
C LEU A 194 -1.08 2.64 15.39
N VAL A 195 -1.27 3.76 14.71
CA VAL A 195 -2.54 4.20 14.15
C VAL A 195 -2.39 4.42 12.66
N LEU A 196 -3.26 3.80 11.88
CA LEU A 196 -3.48 4.06 10.46
C LEU A 196 -4.79 4.85 10.33
N PHE A 197 -4.77 6.00 9.65
CA PHE A 197 -5.93 6.87 9.57
C PHE A 197 -5.98 7.64 8.25
N ARG A 198 -7.16 8.10 7.85
CA ARG A 198 -7.32 8.99 6.70
C ARG A 198 -6.73 10.36 7.01
N THR A 199 -5.90 10.86 6.10
CA THR A 199 -5.19 12.14 6.30
C THR A 199 -6.13 13.34 6.36
N ALA A 200 -7.23 13.31 5.60
CA ALA A 200 -8.13 14.46 5.44
C ALA A 200 -9.01 14.74 6.67
N ASP A 201 -9.49 13.71 7.35
CA ASP A 201 -10.50 13.82 8.42
C ASP A 201 -10.12 13.07 9.71
N GLU A 202 -8.94 12.46 9.75
CA GLU A 202 -8.40 11.69 10.86
C GLU A 202 -9.27 10.49 11.29
N ILE A 203 -10.16 10.00 10.41
CA ILE A 203 -10.90 8.77 10.69
C ILE A 203 -9.93 7.59 10.76
N ILE A 204 -9.99 6.85 11.85
CA ILE A 204 -9.13 5.69 12.11
C ILE A 204 -9.55 4.55 11.17
N ILE A 205 -8.60 4.06 10.38
CA ILE A 205 -8.79 2.92 9.50
C ILE A 205 -8.46 1.63 10.21
N ASP A 206 -7.33 1.61 10.93
CA ASP A 206 -6.96 0.54 11.85
C ASP A 206 -6.03 1.05 12.95
N GLU A 207 -6.02 0.40 14.11
CA GLU A 207 -5.17 0.79 15.23
C GLU A 207 -4.77 -0.46 16.01
N VAL A 208 -3.50 -0.55 16.40
CA VAL A 208 -2.98 -1.64 17.21
C VAL A 208 -2.11 -1.16 18.37
N ALA A 209 -2.51 -1.47 19.58
CA ALA A 209 -1.72 -1.29 20.80
C ALA A 209 -0.85 -2.53 21.04
N TYR A 210 0.16 -2.72 20.17
CA TYR A 210 0.99 -3.92 20.23
C TYR A 210 1.88 -3.98 21.48
N SER A 211 2.27 -5.20 21.84
CA SER A 211 3.19 -5.46 22.93
C SER A 211 4.14 -6.60 22.59
N SER A 212 5.41 -6.46 22.97
CA SER A 212 6.38 -7.55 22.88
C SER A 212 6.01 -8.79 23.73
N LYS A 213 5.00 -8.68 24.60
CA LYS A 213 4.44 -9.81 25.35
C LYS A 213 3.56 -10.72 24.46
N TRP A 214 3.16 -10.27 23.29
CA TRP A 214 2.36 -11.05 22.35
C TRP A 214 3.17 -12.07 21.56
N HIS A 215 4.50 -11.99 21.61
CA HIS A 215 5.35 -13.04 21.05
C HIS A 215 5.12 -14.39 21.73
N ALA A 216 5.21 -15.45 20.93
CA ALA A 216 5.09 -16.82 21.41
C ALA A 216 6.09 -17.10 22.55
N HIS A 217 5.67 -17.82 23.58
CA HIS A 217 6.50 -18.12 24.77
C HIS A 217 7.75 -18.94 24.42
N SER A 218 7.76 -19.68 23.32
CA SER A 218 8.90 -20.41 22.78
C SER A 218 10.02 -19.48 22.30
N VAL A 219 9.69 -18.27 21.84
CA VAL A 219 10.64 -17.28 21.31
C VAL A 219 11.30 -16.54 22.45
N LYS A 220 12.54 -16.93 22.80
CA LYS A 220 13.30 -16.32 23.90
C LYS A 220 13.97 -15.02 23.51
N ASN A 221 14.53 -14.94 22.30
CA ASN A 221 15.10 -13.73 21.74
C ASN A 221 14.13 -13.18 20.68
N LYS A 222 13.60 -11.99 20.91
CA LYS A 222 12.59 -11.36 20.06
C LYS A 222 13.19 -10.45 18.98
N LYS A 223 14.50 -10.22 19.03
CA LYS A 223 15.20 -9.40 18.05
C LYS A 223 15.14 -10.05 16.66
N GLY A 224 14.64 -9.31 15.68
CA GLY A 224 14.42 -9.79 14.34
C GLY A 224 13.21 -10.73 14.20
N VAL A 225 12.30 -10.75 15.18
CA VAL A 225 11.08 -11.56 15.11
C VAL A 225 9.89 -10.63 14.99
N ALA A 226 9.15 -10.75 13.89
CA ALA A 226 7.96 -9.98 13.66
C ALA A 226 6.76 -10.48 14.50
N LEU A 227 5.84 -9.55 14.77
CA LEU A 227 4.51 -9.85 15.28
C LEU A 227 3.56 -9.96 14.10
N GLU A 228 2.99 -11.13 13.88
CA GLU A 228 2.01 -11.41 12.85
C GLU A 228 0.59 -11.47 13.40
N ARG A 229 -0.36 -10.91 12.64
CA ARG A 229 -1.78 -11.14 12.83
C ARG A 229 -2.13 -12.57 12.40
N ILE A 230 -2.96 -13.27 13.18
CA ILE A 230 -3.36 -14.67 12.91
C ILE A 230 -4.55 -14.70 11.95
N ASP A 231 -5.60 -13.94 12.24
CA ASP A 231 -6.83 -13.87 11.46
C ASP A 231 -7.09 -12.42 11.05
N PRO A 232 -7.08 -12.10 9.75
CA PRO A 232 -7.32 -10.74 9.27
C PRO A 232 -8.75 -10.23 9.56
N ASP A 233 -9.72 -11.12 9.80
CA ASP A 233 -11.10 -10.77 10.07
C ASP A 233 -11.41 -10.59 11.57
N ALA A 234 -10.51 -11.07 12.43
CA ALA A 234 -10.62 -10.85 13.88
C ALA A 234 -10.16 -9.44 14.29
N ALA A 235 -10.60 -9.01 15.47
CA ALA A 235 -10.32 -7.67 15.99
C ALA A 235 -8.81 -7.41 16.12
N THR A 236 -8.35 -6.24 15.64
CA THR A 236 -6.94 -5.82 15.71
C THR A 236 -6.43 -5.70 17.13
N GLN A 237 -7.27 -5.28 18.07
CA GLN A 237 -6.90 -5.07 19.47
C GLN A 237 -6.90 -6.35 20.30
N ASP A 238 -7.34 -7.48 19.75
CA ASP A 238 -7.29 -8.75 20.45
C ASP A 238 -5.86 -9.29 20.48
N ALA A 239 -5.25 -9.30 21.66
CA ALA A 239 -3.90 -9.82 21.85
C ALA A 239 -3.75 -11.30 21.44
N ALA A 240 -4.84 -12.09 21.52
CA ALA A 240 -4.82 -13.49 21.10
C ALA A 240 -4.78 -13.65 19.57
N ASN A 241 -5.06 -12.57 18.83
CA ASN A 241 -4.96 -12.53 17.36
C ASN A 241 -3.54 -12.18 16.87
N TRP A 242 -2.55 -12.11 17.75
CA TRP A 242 -1.17 -11.79 17.42
C TRP A 242 -0.20 -12.79 18.01
N THR A 243 0.84 -13.13 17.25
CA THR A 243 1.91 -14.01 17.70
C THR A 243 3.21 -13.74 16.94
N SER A 244 4.27 -14.46 17.28
CA SER A 244 5.52 -14.41 16.51
C SER A 244 5.38 -15.05 15.16
N ALA A 245 5.97 -14.45 14.14
CA ALA A 245 6.25 -15.13 12.88
C ALA A 245 7.01 -16.44 13.14
N SER A 246 6.77 -17.44 12.27
CA SER A 246 7.39 -18.77 12.40
C SER A 246 8.88 -18.75 12.12
N GLU A 247 9.64 -19.57 12.85
CA GLU A 247 11.05 -19.82 12.56
C GLU A 247 11.26 -20.42 11.16
N THR A 248 10.29 -21.17 10.67
CA THR A 248 10.36 -21.81 9.33
C THR A 248 10.38 -20.84 8.16
N VAL A 249 9.95 -19.60 8.39
CA VAL A 249 10.00 -18.50 7.41
C VAL A 249 11.02 -17.43 7.80
N GLY A 250 11.95 -17.72 8.71
CA GLY A 250 12.96 -16.76 9.14
C GLY A 250 12.43 -15.65 10.05
N TYR A 251 11.30 -15.87 10.72
CA TYR A 251 10.69 -14.94 11.68
C TYR A 251 10.09 -13.65 11.08
N GLY A 252 9.71 -13.65 9.79
CA GLY A 252 8.98 -12.55 9.15
C GLY A 252 8.46 -12.98 7.77
N THR A 253 7.37 -12.37 7.32
CA THR A 253 6.70 -12.66 6.03
C THR A 253 6.47 -11.40 5.19
N PRO A 254 7.53 -10.60 4.91
CA PRO A 254 7.39 -9.32 4.24
C PRO A 254 6.83 -9.44 2.82
N GLY A 255 5.62 -8.87 2.62
CA GLY A 255 4.95 -8.78 1.32
C GLY A 255 4.12 -10.01 0.94
N TYR A 256 3.89 -10.95 1.87
CA TYR A 256 3.07 -12.14 1.60
C TYR A 256 2.29 -12.59 2.86
N GLN A 257 1.47 -13.64 2.71
CA GLN A 257 0.62 -14.16 3.77
C GLN A 257 1.41 -14.56 5.02
N ASN A 258 0.95 -14.12 6.18
CA ASN A 258 1.52 -14.43 7.48
C ASN A 258 1.69 -15.93 7.70
N SER A 259 2.82 -16.34 8.28
CA SER A 259 3.13 -17.74 8.58
C SER A 259 2.18 -18.37 9.61
N GLN A 260 1.52 -17.53 10.42
CA GLN A 260 0.57 -17.93 11.45
C GLN A 260 -0.89 -17.76 11.04
N TYR A 261 -1.14 -17.42 9.76
CA TYR A 261 -2.49 -17.23 9.23
C TYR A 261 -3.38 -18.42 9.51
N LYS A 262 -4.58 -18.14 9.98
CA LYS A 262 -5.66 -19.11 10.15
C LYS A 262 -6.94 -18.50 9.61
N ASP A 263 -7.60 -19.20 8.73
CA ASP A 263 -8.93 -18.84 8.27
C ASP A 263 -9.94 -19.29 9.32
N ALA A 264 -10.83 -18.38 9.75
CA ALA A 264 -11.93 -18.69 10.68
C ALA A 264 -12.85 -19.81 10.13
N SER A 265 -12.85 -20.01 8.78
CA SER A 265 -13.61 -21.11 8.15
C SER A 265 -12.95 -22.49 8.32
N SER A 266 -11.70 -22.57 8.80
CA SER A 266 -11.00 -23.85 9.06
C SER A 266 -11.24 -24.41 10.46
N GLY A 267 -12.20 -23.84 11.21
CA GLY A 267 -12.62 -24.32 12.52
C GLY A 267 -13.29 -25.69 12.42
N ASP A 268 -12.52 -26.70 12.79
CA ASP A 268 -12.86 -27.99 13.39
C ASP A 268 -14.10 -28.71 12.87
N ALA A 269 -13.94 -29.42 11.76
CA ALA A 269 -14.76 -30.57 11.43
C ALA A 269 -14.19 -31.84 12.12
N THR A 270 -13.83 -31.78 13.40
CA THR A 270 -13.69 -33.01 14.18
C THR A 270 -15.06 -33.41 14.71
N GLY A 271 -15.71 -34.19 13.82
CA GLY A 271 -16.96 -34.88 14.15
C GLY A 271 -16.80 -35.77 15.37
N ILE A 272 -17.79 -35.67 16.15
CA ILE A 272 -18.17 -36.62 17.22
C ILE A 272 -18.57 -37.95 16.55
N GLU A 273 -17.86 -39.00 16.87
CA GLU A 273 -18.47 -40.33 17.01
C GLU A 273 -18.59 -40.70 18.49
#